data_76f72a47a76ca2bb8a95f6e7d1410e70
#
_entry.id   76f72a47a76ca2bb8a95f6e7d1410e70
#
_cell.length_a   1.000
_cell.length_b   1.000
_cell.length_c   1.000
_cell.angle_alpha   90.00
_cell.angle_beta   90.00
_cell.angle_gamma   90.00
#
_symmetry.space_group_name_H-M   'P 1'
#
loop_
_entity.id
_entity.type
_entity.pdbx_description
1 polymer ?
#
loop_
_entity_poly.entity_id
_entity_poly.type
_entity_poly.pdbx_seq_one_letter_code
_entity_poly.pdbx_strand_id
1 'polypeptide(L)'
;MTLRSPTLQVNPPQQGGKDTSLATPSGETKKRSPRYQVRALVGSYKAETGDDVGADQVPAPKTNWPVFIISGVLIIAMALYAGLGRDSAAETLASVTGWIGPNLGWFYVLTATIAVVFVLYIAISNAGNIRLGPDHSRPKFNTFSWVSMLFAAGIGVDLMFFAVAEPVTMYMQPPVGDGETMEAAKEAVVYAMFHYGLTGWALYALMGMAFGYFAYRLNMPLAIRSALYPLIGKRVHGPIGSAVDIAAMLGTVFGVTASLGIGVVQLSYGIHLIFGFEQGFGLQAALIIIAITIATLSAVSGVDKGIRFLSELNVYLAIALMVYVVVFGKTAYLFDAIVTNIGDYVAKFPSWTMETFAFAEDQANVDTWMQSWTLFFWAWWIAWATF
;
A
#
# COMPACT_ATOMS: atom_id res chain seq x y z
N MET A 1 -50.84 38.15 9.58
CA MET A 1 -49.79 39.16 9.40
C MET A 1 -48.82 38.65 8.35
N THR A 2 -49.07 39.08 7.13
CA THR A 2 -48.47 38.59 5.88
C THR A 2 -47.22 39.41 5.59
N LEU A 3 -46.06 38.77 5.43
CA LEU A 3 -44.85 39.42 4.91
C LEU A 3 -44.49 38.86 3.53
N ARG A 4 -44.53 39.77 2.57
CA ARG A 4 -44.22 39.56 1.14
C ARG A 4 -42.71 39.39 0.93
N SER A 5 -42.34 38.46 0.03
CA SER A 5 -41.00 38.32 -0.53
C SER A 5 -40.71 39.39 -1.60
N PRO A 6 -39.50 39.90 -1.74
CA PRO A 6 -39.12 40.72 -2.89
C PRO A 6 -38.59 39.84 -4.01
N THR A 7 -39.15 40.01 -5.21
CA THR A 7 -38.71 39.50 -6.51
C THR A 7 -37.48 40.23 -6.96
N LEU A 8 -36.40 39.47 -7.21
CA LEU A 8 -35.22 39.98 -7.96
C LEU A 8 -35.46 39.86 -9.47
N GLN A 9 -35.44 41.02 -10.14
CA GLN A 9 -35.42 41.10 -11.58
C GLN A 9 -34.04 40.75 -12.12
N VAL A 10 -34.01 39.81 -13.06
CA VAL A 10 -32.80 39.44 -13.84
C VAL A 10 -32.84 40.24 -15.13
N ASN A 11 -31.83 41.09 -15.38
CA ASN A 11 -31.60 41.75 -16.64
C ASN A 11 -30.91 40.82 -17.62
N PRO A 12 -31.27 40.83 -18.93
CA PRO A 12 -30.61 40.02 -19.95
C PRO A 12 -29.25 40.63 -20.40
N PRO A 13 -28.30 39.77 -20.88
CA PRO A 13 -26.99 40.23 -21.27
C PRO A 13 -27.00 40.99 -22.60
N GLN A 14 -26.29 42.12 -22.62
CA GLN A 14 -26.03 42.92 -23.82
C GLN A 14 -25.02 42.17 -24.74
N GLN A 15 -25.40 42.03 -26.00
CA GLN A 15 -24.52 41.70 -27.11
C GLN A 15 -23.80 42.97 -27.58
N GLY A 16 -22.49 42.86 -27.86
CA GLY A 16 -21.81 43.87 -28.65
C GLY A 16 -20.31 43.91 -28.49
N GLY A 17 -19.57 43.62 -29.54
CA GLY A 17 -18.20 44.07 -29.68
C GLY A 17 -17.26 43.08 -30.37
N LYS A 18 -17.14 43.24 -31.69
CA LYS A 18 -16.16 42.56 -32.56
C LYS A 18 -14.75 43.10 -32.37
N ASP A 19 -13.79 42.22 -32.72
CA ASP A 19 -12.46 42.48 -33.26
C ASP A 19 -11.38 43.00 -32.30
N THR A 20 -10.35 42.18 -32.13
CA THR A 20 -8.99 42.62 -32.54
C THR A 20 -7.97 41.47 -32.48
N SER A 21 -7.43 41.16 -33.66
CA SER A 21 -6.05 40.78 -34.03
C SER A 21 -5.16 40.04 -32.99
N LEU A 22 -4.81 38.85 -33.40
CA LEU A 22 -3.64 38.09 -32.98
C LEU A 22 -2.35 38.90 -33.15
N ALA A 23 -1.71 39.26 -32.07
CA ALA A 23 -0.30 39.62 -32.00
C ALA A 23 0.45 38.50 -31.32
N THR A 24 1.31 37.81 -32.06
CA THR A 24 2.33 36.88 -31.57
C THR A 24 3.39 37.64 -30.77
N PRO A 25 3.71 37.30 -29.52
CA PRO A 25 4.93 37.77 -28.92
C PRO A 25 5.99 36.67 -29.05
N SER A 26 7.11 37.12 -29.63
CA SER A 26 8.42 36.48 -29.70
C SER A 26 8.92 35.91 -28.39
N GLY A 27 9.49 34.73 -28.49
CA GLY A 27 10.48 34.05 -27.70
C GLY A 27 10.98 34.65 -26.39
N GLU A 28 10.35 34.26 -25.29
CA GLU A 28 11.01 34.04 -23.98
C GLU A 28 10.43 32.76 -23.37
N THR A 29 11.24 31.71 -23.35
CA THR A 29 10.96 30.50 -22.59
C THR A 29 11.11 30.80 -21.10
N LYS A 30 10.15 31.50 -20.51
CA LYS A 30 9.97 31.54 -19.06
C LYS A 30 9.75 30.10 -18.58
N LYS A 31 10.68 29.54 -17.80
CA LYS A 31 10.49 28.29 -17.07
C LYS A 31 9.19 28.40 -16.28
N ARG A 32 8.13 27.77 -16.80
CA ARG A 32 6.79 27.78 -16.19
C ARG A 32 6.86 27.03 -14.87
N SER A 33 6.28 27.60 -13.81
CA SER A 33 6.26 26.97 -12.49
C SER A 33 5.58 25.60 -12.57
N PRO A 34 5.94 24.63 -11.71
CA PRO A 34 5.32 23.30 -11.66
C PRO A 34 3.79 23.34 -11.60
N ARG A 35 3.21 24.33 -10.93
CA ARG A 35 1.75 24.57 -10.87
C ARG A 35 1.12 24.85 -12.22
N TYR A 36 1.84 25.50 -13.14
CA TYR A 36 1.33 25.79 -14.47
C TYR A 36 1.36 24.56 -15.38
N GLN A 37 2.38 23.72 -15.24
CA GLN A 37 2.48 22.46 -15.97
C GLN A 37 1.39 21.47 -15.56
N VAL A 38 1.11 21.34 -14.27
CA VAL A 38 0.02 20.50 -13.73
C VAL A 38 -1.34 21.02 -14.23
N ARG A 39 -1.57 22.34 -14.22
CA ARG A 39 -2.81 22.94 -14.75
C ARG A 39 -2.99 22.70 -16.26
N ALA A 40 -1.90 22.74 -17.02
CA ALA A 40 -1.93 22.45 -18.46
C ALA A 40 -2.21 20.96 -18.73
N LEU A 41 -1.64 20.04 -17.92
CA LEU A 41 -1.93 18.61 -17.99
C LEU A 41 -3.37 18.28 -17.65
N VAL A 42 -3.93 18.90 -16.61
CA VAL A 42 -5.35 18.75 -16.21
C VAL A 42 -6.28 19.30 -17.30
N GLY A 43 -5.93 20.45 -17.89
CA GLY A 43 -6.69 21.04 -18.97
C GLY A 43 -6.69 20.18 -20.23
N SER A 44 -5.55 19.57 -20.58
CA SER A 44 -5.45 18.67 -21.73
C SER A 44 -6.24 17.37 -21.52
N TYR A 45 -6.17 16.80 -20.31
CA TYR A 45 -6.95 15.60 -19.97
C TYR A 45 -8.46 15.85 -20.04
N LYS A 46 -8.94 16.95 -19.46
CA LYS A 46 -10.36 17.34 -19.54
C LYS A 46 -10.83 17.59 -20.98
N ALA A 47 -9.97 18.21 -21.82
CA ALA A 47 -10.28 18.42 -23.23
C ALA A 47 -10.34 17.12 -24.06
N GLU A 48 -9.60 16.09 -23.64
CA GLU A 48 -9.55 14.79 -24.31
C GLU A 48 -10.71 13.86 -23.92
N THR A 49 -11.21 13.97 -22.68
CA THR A 49 -12.30 13.10 -22.19
C THR A 49 -13.69 13.68 -22.48
N GLY A 50 -13.78 14.96 -22.81
CA GLY A 50 -15.06 15.64 -23.06
C GLY A 50 -15.93 15.82 -21.82
N ASP A 51 -15.38 15.52 -20.64
CA ASP A 51 -16.14 15.39 -19.40
C ASP A 51 -16.08 16.65 -18.52
N ASP A 52 -16.99 17.57 -18.76
CA ASP A 52 -17.59 18.42 -17.72
C ASP A 52 -18.82 17.73 -17.07
N VAL A 53 -18.78 16.42 -16.94
CA VAL A 53 -19.86 15.65 -16.29
C VAL A 53 -19.68 15.76 -14.79
N GLY A 54 -20.71 16.27 -14.09
CA GLY A 54 -20.73 16.30 -12.64
C GLY A 54 -20.49 14.91 -12.05
N ALA A 55 -19.84 14.86 -10.89
CA ALA A 55 -19.40 13.61 -10.23
C ALA A 55 -20.52 12.56 -10.07
N ASP A 56 -21.78 12.96 -10.15
CA ASP A 56 -22.96 12.09 -9.99
C ASP A 56 -23.40 11.40 -11.31
N GLN A 57 -22.74 11.69 -12.45
CA GLN A 57 -23.11 11.18 -13.77
C GLN A 57 -21.97 10.44 -14.48
N VAL A 58 -20.89 10.09 -13.79
CA VAL A 58 -19.81 9.29 -14.38
C VAL A 58 -20.34 7.87 -14.61
N PRO A 59 -20.48 7.40 -15.87
CA PRO A 59 -20.90 6.03 -16.15
C PRO A 59 -19.92 5.08 -15.47
N ALA A 60 -20.43 3.98 -14.90
CA ALA A 60 -19.58 2.95 -14.31
C ALA A 60 -18.47 2.57 -15.29
N PRO A 61 -17.19 2.56 -14.87
CA PRO A 61 -16.09 2.29 -15.76
C PRO A 61 -16.28 0.92 -16.44
N LYS A 62 -16.14 0.90 -17.77
CA LYS A 62 -16.24 -0.36 -18.52
C LYS A 62 -15.10 -1.28 -18.12
N THR A 63 -15.41 -2.57 -17.91
CA THR A 63 -14.41 -3.60 -17.64
C THR A 63 -13.36 -3.64 -18.74
N ASN A 64 -12.08 -3.53 -18.39
CA ASN A 64 -10.99 -3.75 -19.32
C ASN A 64 -10.78 -5.27 -19.49
N TRP A 65 -11.51 -5.84 -20.47
CA TRP A 65 -11.51 -7.29 -20.73
C TRP A 65 -10.11 -7.89 -20.96
N PRO A 66 -9.20 -7.27 -21.74
CA PRO A 66 -7.83 -7.76 -21.86
C PRO A 66 -7.12 -7.90 -20.53
N VAL A 67 -7.19 -6.89 -19.66
CA VAL A 67 -6.59 -6.95 -18.32
C VAL A 67 -7.23 -8.06 -17.50
N PHE A 68 -8.55 -8.11 -17.45
CA PHE A 68 -9.29 -9.12 -16.67
C PHE A 68 -8.96 -10.55 -17.10
N ILE A 69 -9.00 -10.83 -18.41
CA ILE A 69 -8.77 -12.18 -18.94
C ILE A 69 -7.31 -12.59 -18.73
N ILE A 70 -6.36 -11.74 -19.09
CA ILE A 70 -4.92 -12.08 -18.99
C ILE A 70 -4.54 -12.28 -17.53
N SER A 71 -4.94 -11.39 -16.63
CA SER A 71 -4.69 -11.55 -15.19
C SER A 71 -5.33 -12.84 -14.65
N GLY A 72 -6.60 -13.10 -15.00
CA GLY A 72 -7.29 -14.32 -14.58
C GLY A 72 -6.61 -15.60 -15.05
N VAL A 73 -6.20 -15.65 -16.33
CA VAL A 73 -5.45 -16.80 -16.87
C VAL A 73 -4.12 -17.00 -16.15
N LEU A 74 -3.36 -15.92 -15.92
CA LEU A 74 -2.07 -16.01 -15.22
C LEU A 74 -2.25 -16.46 -13.77
N ILE A 75 -3.25 -15.93 -13.05
CA ILE A 75 -3.53 -16.33 -11.67
C ILE A 75 -3.93 -17.81 -11.60
N ILE A 76 -4.82 -18.27 -12.49
CA ILE A 76 -5.24 -19.67 -12.54
C ILE A 76 -4.06 -20.59 -12.90
N ALA A 77 -3.24 -20.19 -13.88
CA ALA A 77 -2.08 -20.97 -14.27
C ALA A 77 -1.06 -21.11 -13.11
N MET A 78 -0.78 -20.01 -12.39
CA MET A 78 0.08 -20.05 -11.21
C MET A 78 -0.51 -20.88 -10.09
N ALA A 79 -1.82 -20.76 -9.82
CA ALA A 79 -2.51 -21.57 -8.80
C ALA A 79 -2.46 -23.07 -9.13
N LEU A 80 -2.68 -23.42 -10.39
CA LEU A 80 -2.58 -24.81 -10.85
C LEU A 80 -1.14 -25.32 -10.76
N TYR A 81 -0.16 -24.51 -11.17
CA TYR A 81 1.25 -24.87 -11.06
C TYR A 81 1.66 -25.10 -9.59
N ALA A 82 1.29 -24.19 -8.70
CA ALA A 82 1.58 -24.34 -7.26
C ALA A 82 0.82 -25.53 -6.62
N GLY A 83 -0.41 -25.81 -7.06
CA GLY A 83 -1.23 -26.91 -6.53
C GLY A 83 -0.83 -28.29 -7.01
N LEU A 84 -0.52 -28.43 -8.30
CA LEU A 84 -0.21 -29.72 -8.95
C LEU A 84 1.29 -30.07 -8.89
N GLY A 85 2.16 -29.08 -8.94
CA GLY A 85 3.62 -29.24 -8.97
C GLY A 85 4.30 -28.64 -7.74
N ARG A 86 3.86 -28.95 -6.53
CA ARG A 86 4.31 -28.31 -5.28
C ARG A 86 5.82 -28.16 -5.14
N ASP A 87 6.55 -29.26 -5.31
CA ASP A 87 8.00 -29.30 -5.12
C ASP A 87 8.69 -28.47 -6.22
N SER A 88 8.31 -28.67 -7.47
CA SER A 88 8.83 -27.89 -8.61
C SER A 88 8.49 -26.39 -8.50
N ALA A 89 7.30 -26.05 -8.03
CA ALA A 89 6.92 -24.66 -7.81
C ALA A 89 7.75 -24.03 -6.68
N ALA A 90 7.96 -24.75 -5.58
CA ALA A 90 8.78 -24.29 -4.46
C ALA A 90 10.23 -24.07 -4.89
N GLU A 91 10.84 -25.00 -5.61
CA GLU A 91 12.20 -24.89 -6.15
C GLU A 91 12.34 -23.73 -7.13
N THR A 92 11.36 -23.58 -8.05
CA THR A 92 11.38 -22.48 -9.02
C THR A 92 11.29 -21.13 -8.33
N LEU A 93 10.36 -20.97 -7.38
CA LEU A 93 10.19 -19.73 -6.62
C LEU A 93 11.44 -19.44 -5.76
N ALA A 94 12.00 -20.45 -5.09
CA ALA A 94 13.24 -20.31 -4.34
C ALA A 94 14.41 -19.86 -5.22
N SER A 95 14.55 -20.45 -6.42
CA SER A 95 15.59 -20.09 -7.39
C SER A 95 15.42 -18.64 -7.88
N VAL A 96 14.19 -18.24 -8.21
CA VAL A 96 13.89 -16.87 -8.66
C VAL A 96 14.18 -15.85 -7.55
N THR A 97 13.72 -16.10 -6.34
CA THR A 97 13.96 -15.20 -5.19
C THR A 97 15.43 -15.17 -4.81
N GLY A 98 16.11 -16.34 -4.85
CA GLY A 98 17.55 -16.45 -4.63
C GLY A 98 18.40 -15.69 -5.64
N TRP A 99 17.88 -15.52 -6.87
CA TRP A 99 18.54 -14.69 -7.88
C TRP A 99 18.20 -13.19 -7.68
N ILE A 100 16.95 -12.85 -7.35
CA ILE A 100 16.50 -11.45 -7.19
C ILE A 100 17.26 -10.75 -6.06
N GLY A 101 17.39 -11.38 -4.89
CA GLY A 101 18.01 -10.77 -3.71
C GLY A 101 19.40 -10.22 -4.01
N PRO A 102 20.38 -11.04 -4.35
CA PRO A 102 21.74 -10.59 -4.63
C PRO A 102 21.86 -9.64 -5.84
N ASN A 103 21.09 -9.90 -6.91
CA ASN A 103 21.27 -9.16 -8.16
C ASN A 103 20.46 -7.85 -8.23
N LEU A 104 19.28 -7.79 -7.64
CA LEU A 104 18.39 -6.64 -7.71
C LEU A 104 18.14 -5.97 -6.33
N GLY A 105 18.73 -6.48 -5.25
CA GLY A 105 18.54 -5.95 -3.91
C GLY A 105 18.86 -4.46 -3.82
N TRP A 106 19.94 -4.00 -4.43
CA TRP A 106 20.30 -2.58 -4.51
C TRP A 106 19.16 -1.72 -5.10
N PHE A 107 18.43 -2.27 -6.08
CA PHE A 107 17.31 -1.56 -6.71
C PHE A 107 16.12 -1.42 -5.74
N TYR A 108 15.81 -2.47 -4.98
CA TYR A 108 14.77 -2.43 -3.94
C TYR A 108 15.13 -1.43 -2.83
N VAL A 109 16.36 -1.49 -2.31
CA VAL A 109 16.88 -0.56 -1.30
C VAL A 109 16.77 0.88 -1.78
N LEU A 110 17.26 1.16 -3.00
CA LEU A 110 17.21 2.50 -3.59
C LEU A 110 15.76 3.00 -3.78
N THR A 111 14.88 2.14 -4.29
CA THR A 111 13.47 2.47 -4.52
C THR A 111 12.76 2.80 -3.21
N ALA A 112 12.95 1.98 -2.18
CA ALA A 112 12.38 2.19 -0.86
C ALA A 112 12.91 3.48 -0.21
N THR A 113 14.22 3.72 -0.30
CA THR A 113 14.84 4.96 0.19
C THR A 113 14.28 6.20 -0.48
N ILE A 114 14.16 6.19 -1.82
CA ILE A 114 13.56 7.30 -2.56
C ILE A 114 12.11 7.52 -2.13
N ALA A 115 11.33 6.46 -1.94
CA ALA A 115 9.95 6.56 -1.48
C ALA A 115 9.87 7.19 -0.08
N VAL A 116 10.70 6.76 0.87
CA VAL A 116 10.77 7.34 2.23
C VAL A 116 11.11 8.83 2.16
N VAL A 117 12.18 9.19 1.45
CA VAL A 117 12.61 10.59 1.32
C VAL A 117 11.53 11.44 0.66
N PHE A 118 10.88 10.93 -0.39
CA PHE A 118 9.81 11.62 -1.08
C PHE A 118 8.59 11.85 -0.17
N VAL A 119 8.14 10.84 0.56
CA VAL A 119 7.00 10.95 1.47
C VAL A 119 7.29 11.92 2.61
N LEU A 120 8.49 11.85 3.20
CA LEU A 120 8.92 12.81 4.22
C LEU A 120 8.98 14.25 3.65
N TYR A 121 9.53 14.41 2.44
CA TYR A 121 9.53 15.72 1.76
C TYR A 121 8.11 16.25 1.57
N ILE A 122 7.16 15.43 1.12
CA ILE A 122 5.75 15.84 0.99
C ILE A 122 5.18 16.24 2.36
N ALA A 123 5.43 15.44 3.40
CA ALA A 123 4.88 15.67 4.74
C ALA A 123 5.34 17.01 5.35
N ILE A 124 6.61 17.41 5.15
CA ILE A 124 7.18 18.64 5.73
C ILE A 124 7.07 19.86 4.81
N SER A 125 6.73 19.67 3.52
CA SER A 125 6.63 20.74 2.53
C SER A 125 5.21 21.28 2.40
N ASN A 126 5.07 22.43 1.71
CA ASN A 126 3.77 22.98 1.35
C ASN A 126 2.95 22.05 0.42
N ALA A 127 3.57 21.07 -0.20
CA ALA A 127 2.88 20.08 -1.03
C ALA A 127 1.93 19.20 -0.21
N GLY A 128 2.25 18.94 1.07
CA GLY A 128 1.37 18.20 1.99
C GLY A 128 0.03 18.88 2.28
N ASN A 129 -0.08 20.18 2.01
CA ASN A 129 -1.34 20.92 2.17
C ASN A 129 -2.28 20.81 0.95
N ILE A 130 -1.85 20.13 -0.12
CA ILE A 130 -2.67 19.94 -1.33
C ILE A 130 -3.73 18.88 -1.03
N ARG A 131 -5.00 19.25 -1.18
CA ARG A 131 -6.10 18.28 -1.06
C ARG A 131 -6.04 17.26 -2.18
N LEU A 132 -6.21 15.98 -1.85
CA LEU A 132 -6.24 14.88 -2.82
C LEU A 132 -7.54 14.88 -3.64
N GLY A 133 -8.63 15.45 -3.12
CA GLY A 133 -9.89 15.66 -3.83
C GLY A 133 -10.09 17.10 -4.30
N PRO A 134 -11.28 17.42 -4.84
CA PRO A 134 -11.69 18.79 -5.17
C PRO A 134 -11.60 19.74 -3.96
N ASP A 135 -11.36 21.03 -4.20
CA ASP A 135 -11.14 22.02 -3.11
C ASP A 135 -12.33 22.17 -2.17
N HIS A 136 -13.55 21.90 -2.66
CA HIS A 136 -14.79 21.94 -1.87
C HIS A 136 -15.09 20.64 -1.12
N SER A 137 -14.34 19.54 -1.39
CA SER A 137 -14.60 18.25 -0.78
C SER A 137 -14.34 18.28 0.74
N ARG A 138 -15.15 17.51 1.46
CA ARG A 138 -15.01 17.30 2.91
C ARG A 138 -14.77 15.82 3.20
N PRO A 139 -14.09 15.48 4.30
CA PRO A 139 -13.93 14.10 4.73
C PRO A 139 -15.30 13.42 4.88
N LYS A 140 -15.45 12.22 4.30
CA LYS A 140 -16.66 11.42 4.39
C LYS A 140 -16.76 10.67 5.72
N PHE A 141 -15.60 10.27 6.25
CA PHE A 141 -15.48 9.52 7.49
C PHE A 141 -14.85 10.36 8.59
N ASN A 142 -15.16 10.07 9.84
CA ASN A 142 -14.41 10.61 10.96
C ASN A 142 -12.98 10.02 10.98
N THR A 143 -12.07 10.67 11.71
CA THR A 143 -10.66 10.30 11.73
C THR A 143 -10.45 8.86 12.21
N PHE A 144 -11.19 8.40 13.23
CA PHE A 144 -11.05 7.04 13.76
C PHE A 144 -11.46 5.99 12.71
N SER A 145 -12.62 6.13 12.08
CA SER A 145 -13.07 5.22 11.02
C SER A 145 -12.09 5.20 9.84
N TRP A 146 -11.61 6.37 9.43
CA TRP A 146 -10.65 6.49 8.34
C TRP A 146 -9.32 5.80 8.68
N VAL A 147 -8.74 6.06 9.83
CA VAL A 147 -7.52 5.41 10.30
C VAL A 147 -7.74 3.91 10.44
N SER A 148 -8.88 3.46 11.00
CA SER A 148 -9.19 2.04 11.15
C SER A 148 -9.26 1.32 9.80
N MET A 149 -9.85 1.92 8.77
CA MET A 149 -9.92 1.31 7.45
C MET A 149 -8.54 1.21 6.78
N LEU A 150 -7.68 2.22 6.92
CA LEU A 150 -6.31 2.18 6.42
C LEU A 150 -5.47 1.13 7.18
N PHE A 151 -5.63 1.10 8.50
CA PHE A 151 -4.89 0.23 9.39
C PHE A 151 -5.28 -1.24 9.21
N ALA A 152 -6.58 -1.53 9.06
CA ALA A 152 -7.08 -2.89 8.91
C ALA A 152 -6.62 -3.57 7.62
N ALA A 153 -6.40 -2.80 6.55
CA ALA A 153 -5.88 -3.33 5.30
C ALA A 153 -4.45 -3.87 5.43
N GLY A 154 -3.62 -3.26 6.32
CA GLY A 154 -2.21 -3.62 6.48
C GLY A 154 -1.87 -4.40 7.75
N ILE A 155 -2.75 -4.56 8.72
CA ILE A 155 -2.35 -4.96 10.08
C ILE A 155 -3.07 -6.22 10.62
N GLY A 156 -4.19 -6.61 10.02
CA GLY A 156 -4.99 -7.67 10.60
C GLY A 156 -4.19 -8.91 10.99
N VAL A 157 -3.91 -9.74 10.01
CA VAL A 157 -3.22 -11.02 10.21
C VAL A 157 -1.72 -10.83 10.43
N ASP A 158 -1.09 -9.99 9.62
CA ASP A 158 0.36 -9.93 9.57
C ASP A 158 0.95 -9.32 10.83
N LEU A 159 0.39 -8.20 11.33
CA LEU A 159 0.87 -7.65 12.59
C LEU A 159 0.64 -8.61 13.77
N MET A 160 -0.54 -9.23 13.85
CA MET A 160 -0.87 -10.10 14.97
C MET A 160 -0.02 -11.37 15.00
N PHE A 161 0.32 -11.92 13.85
CA PHE A 161 1.23 -13.06 13.75
C PHE A 161 2.67 -12.64 13.99
N PHE A 162 3.13 -11.65 13.25
CA PHE A 162 4.53 -11.24 13.27
C PHE A 162 4.91 -10.42 14.50
N ALA A 163 3.97 -9.90 15.28
CA ALA A 163 4.29 -9.27 16.57
C ALA A 163 5.04 -10.21 17.54
N VAL A 164 4.84 -11.52 17.40
CA VAL A 164 5.54 -12.53 18.19
C VAL A 164 6.53 -13.33 17.35
N ALA A 165 6.08 -13.81 16.19
CA ALA A 165 6.88 -14.70 15.35
C ALA A 165 8.15 -14.01 14.84
N GLU A 166 8.07 -12.73 14.45
CA GLU A 166 9.21 -12.02 13.88
C GLU A 166 10.32 -11.74 14.90
N PRO A 167 10.08 -11.14 16.07
CA PRO A 167 11.12 -10.98 17.06
C PRO A 167 11.76 -12.31 17.49
N VAL A 168 10.98 -13.38 17.58
CA VAL A 168 11.52 -14.73 17.90
C VAL A 168 12.40 -15.24 16.76
N THR A 169 11.95 -15.08 15.51
CA THR A 169 12.75 -15.46 14.33
C THR A 169 14.04 -14.65 14.24
N MET A 170 13.97 -13.34 14.45
CA MET A 170 15.13 -12.46 14.42
C MET A 170 16.11 -12.69 15.55
N TYR A 171 15.64 -13.19 16.70
CA TYR A 171 16.50 -13.66 17.78
C TYR A 171 17.22 -14.96 17.43
N MET A 172 16.50 -15.91 16.83
CA MET A 172 17.07 -17.24 16.51
C MET A 172 17.89 -17.23 15.23
N GLN A 173 17.48 -16.46 14.24
CA GLN A 173 18.09 -16.36 12.91
C GLN A 173 18.03 -14.91 12.42
N PRO A 174 18.88 -14.02 12.97
CA PRO A 174 18.92 -12.63 12.51
C PRO A 174 19.35 -12.56 11.03
N PRO A 175 18.97 -11.52 10.31
CA PRO A 175 19.39 -11.35 8.91
C PRO A 175 20.89 -11.13 8.77
N VAL A 176 21.59 -10.70 9.84
CA VAL A 176 23.03 -10.49 9.90
C VAL A 176 23.55 -10.96 11.25
N GLY A 177 24.69 -11.66 11.28
CA GLY A 177 25.32 -12.15 12.48
C GLY A 177 24.76 -13.48 13.01
N ASP A 178 25.14 -13.83 14.23
CA ASP A 178 24.77 -15.08 14.86
C ASP A 178 23.50 -14.94 15.70
N GLY A 179 22.60 -15.94 15.60
CA GLY A 179 21.40 -16.04 16.42
C GLY A 179 21.69 -16.45 17.86
N GLU A 180 20.67 -16.37 18.71
CA GLU A 180 20.67 -16.77 20.12
C GLU A 180 21.71 -16.01 20.98
N THR A 181 22.14 -14.86 20.53
CA THR A 181 23.10 -13.99 21.23
C THR A 181 22.38 -12.84 21.95
N MET A 182 23.08 -12.16 22.87
CA MET A 182 22.55 -10.95 23.51
C MET A 182 22.37 -9.80 22.50
N GLU A 183 23.19 -9.74 21.47
CA GLU A 183 23.06 -8.78 20.39
C GLU A 183 21.82 -9.06 19.55
N ALA A 184 21.63 -10.31 19.13
CA ALA A 184 20.41 -10.73 18.44
C ALA A 184 19.14 -10.47 19.28
N ALA A 185 19.19 -10.72 20.60
CA ALA A 185 18.07 -10.44 21.50
C ALA A 185 17.74 -8.94 21.58
N LYS A 186 18.75 -8.08 21.59
CA LYS A 186 18.59 -6.62 21.58
C LYS A 186 18.03 -6.10 20.26
N GLU A 187 18.47 -6.67 19.15
CA GLU A 187 18.08 -6.22 17.80
C GLU A 187 16.75 -6.82 17.32
N ALA A 188 16.33 -7.95 17.85
CA ALA A 188 15.17 -8.69 17.35
C ALA A 188 13.89 -7.85 17.24
N VAL A 189 13.57 -7.08 18.29
CA VAL A 189 12.41 -6.18 18.27
C VAL A 189 12.65 -4.97 17.38
N VAL A 190 13.89 -4.49 17.28
CA VAL A 190 14.25 -3.35 16.41
C VAL A 190 14.11 -3.73 14.94
N TYR A 191 14.45 -4.97 14.56
CA TYR A 191 14.17 -5.49 13.21
C TYR A 191 12.68 -5.51 12.89
N ALA A 192 11.85 -6.00 13.83
CA ALA A 192 10.40 -5.95 13.64
C ALA A 192 9.87 -4.52 13.52
N MET A 193 10.38 -3.57 14.33
CA MET A 193 10.06 -2.16 14.20
C MET A 193 10.53 -1.57 12.87
N PHE A 194 11.66 -2.03 12.33
CA PHE A 194 12.17 -1.61 11.04
C PHE A 194 11.31 -2.13 9.89
N HIS A 195 10.88 -3.39 9.96
CA HIS A 195 10.00 -4.01 8.99
C HIS A 195 8.63 -3.30 8.92
N TYR A 196 7.96 -3.13 10.07
CA TYR A 196 6.64 -2.50 10.15
C TYR A 196 6.65 -0.99 10.36
N GLY A 197 7.83 -0.38 10.31
CA GLY A 197 8.03 1.04 10.59
C GLY A 197 7.87 1.95 9.38
N LEU A 198 8.65 3.02 9.39
CA LEU A 198 8.52 4.14 8.46
C LEU A 198 8.62 3.74 6.99
N THR A 199 9.48 2.78 6.64
CA THR A 199 9.71 2.39 5.24
C THR A 199 8.48 1.74 4.62
N GLY A 200 7.88 0.77 5.29
CA GLY A 200 6.67 0.12 4.82
C GLY A 200 5.52 1.10 4.65
N TRP A 201 5.29 1.91 5.66
CA TRP A 201 4.23 2.92 5.63
C TRP A 201 4.49 4.05 4.63
N ALA A 202 5.75 4.37 4.33
CA ALA A 202 6.07 5.32 3.28
C ALA A 202 5.69 4.78 1.89
N LEU A 203 5.97 3.51 1.60
CA LEU A 203 5.55 2.87 0.35
C LEU A 203 4.02 2.85 0.21
N TYR A 204 3.32 2.48 1.29
CA TYR A 204 1.87 2.48 1.34
C TYR A 204 1.26 3.87 1.17
N ALA A 205 1.81 4.87 1.88
CA ALA A 205 1.39 6.26 1.76
C ALA A 205 1.65 6.83 0.36
N LEU A 206 2.78 6.49 -0.27
CA LEU A 206 3.09 6.89 -1.64
C LEU A 206 2.02 6.38 -2.61
N MET A 207 1.63 5.12 -2.51
CA MET A 207 0.60 4.52 -3.34
C MET A 207 -0.78 5.17 -3.08
N GLY A 208 -1.16 5.33 -1.82
CA GLY A 208 -2.43 5.98 -1.43
C GLY A 208 -2.51 7.44 -1.90
N MET A 209 -1.41 8.21 -1.78
CA MET A 209 -1.35 9.57 -2.32
C MET A 209 -1.46 9.59 -3.84
N ALA A 210 -0.78 8.67 -4.53
CA ALA A 210 -0.86 8.57 -5.99
C ALA A 210 -2.30 8.27 -6.44
N PHE A 211 -2.96 7.26 -5.87
CA PHE A 211 -4.35 6.97 -6.16
C PHE A 211 -5.27 8.15 -5.84
N GLY A 212 -5.14 8.72 -4.65
CA GLY A 212 -5.97 9.86 -4.24
C GLY A 212 -5.82 11.05 -5.17
N TYR A 213 -4.59 11.41 -5.52
CA TYR A 213 -4.32 12.55 -6.37
C TYR A 213 -4.79 12.34 -7.82
N PHE A 214 -4.42 11.23 -8.45
CA PHE A 214 -4.76 10.99 -9.85
C PHE A 214 -6.25 10.70 -10.05
N ALA A 215 -6.88 9.92 -9.17
CA ALA A 215 -8.28 9.58 -9.30
C ALA A 215 -9.21 10.72 -8.89
N TYR A 216 -9.01 11.29 -7.70
CA TYR A 216 -9.97 12.25 -7.16
C TYR A 216 -9.64 13.71 -7.50
N ARG A 217 -8.36 14.06 -7.64
CA ARG A 217 -7.97 15.43 -8.00
C ARG A 217 -7.95 15.64 -9.51
N LEU A 218 -7.50 14.67 -10.29
CA LEU A 218 -7.34 14.75 -11.74
C LEU A 218 -8.45 14.02 -12.52
N ASN A 219 -9.41 13.39 -11.84
CA ASN A 219 -10.51 12.61 -12.44
C ASN A 219 -10.03 11.51 -13.40
N MET A 220 -8.88 10.91 -13.13
CA MET A 220 -8.37 9.77 -13.87
C MET A 220 -8.96 8.44 -13.35
N PRO A 221 -8.91 7.36 -14.12
CA PRO A 221 -9.32 6.04 -13.62
C PRO A 221 -8.59 5.67 -12.32
N LEU A 222 -9.29 5.05 -11.37
CA LEU A 222 -8.71 4.51 -10.15
C LEU A 222 -7.91 3.24 -10.49
N ALA A 223 -6.73 3.42 -11.06
CA ALA A 223 -5.84 2.38 -11.52
C ALA A 223 -4.38 2.84 -11.42
N ILE A 224 -3.47 1.91 -11.16
CA ILE A 224 -2.03 2.21 -11.00
C ILE A 224 -1.45 2.90 -12.24
N ARG A 225 -1.88 2.50 -13.43
CA ARG A 225 -1.47 3.14 -14.68
C ARG A 225 -1.69 4.66 -14.69
N SER A 226 -2.68 5.17 -13.97
CA SER A 226 -2.98 6.60 -13.92
C SER A 226 -1.84 7.40 -13.31
N ALA A 227 -1.12 6.84 -12.33
CA ALA A 227 0.05 7.47 -11.71
C ALA A 227 1.23 7.63 -12.71
N LEU A 228 1.27 6.85 -13.77
CA LEU A 228 2.30 6.93 -14.82
C LEU A 228 1.98 7.95 -15.91
N TYR A 229 0.79 8.57 -15.87
CA TYR A 229 0.39 9.54 -16.89
C TYR A 229 1.40 10.69 -17.10
N PRO A 230 2.01 11.27 -16.05
CA PRO A 230 3.02 12.32 -16.23
C PRO A 230 4.28 11.87 -16.98
N LEU A 231 4.59 10.57 -16.96
CA LEU A 231 5.79 9.99 -17.58
C LEU A 231 5.53 9.53 -19.02
N ILE A 232 4.40 8.85 -19.26
CA ILE A 232 4.13 8.20 -20.55
C ILE A 232 2.91 8.78 -21.30
N GLY A 233 2.24 9.78 -20.73
CA GLY A 233 1.11 10.47 -21.34
C GLY A 233 -0.03 9.53 -21.75
N LYS A 234 -0.58 9.73 -22.96
CA LYS A 234 -1.71 8.94 -23.51
C LYS A 234 -1.43 7.44 -23.61
N ARG A 235 -0.17 7.00 -23.57
CA ARG A 235 0.19 5.57 -23.62
C ARG A 235 -0.34 4.78 -22.44
N VAL A 236 -0.78 5.44 -21.34
CA VAL A 236 -1.47 4.78 -20.21
C VAL A 236 -2.79 4.11 -20.63
N HIS A 237 -3.41 4.54 -21.72
CA HIS A 237 -4.66 3.96 -22.24
C HIS A 237 -4.41 2.80 -23.23
N GLY A 238 -3.15 2.52 -23.55
CA GLY A 238 -2.73 1.48 -24.50
C GLY A 238 -2.21 0.22 -23.81
N PRO A 239 -1.51 -0.65 -24.59
CA PRO A 239 -0.97 -1.91 -24.09
C PRO A 239 -0.02 -1.76 -22.88
N ILE A 240 0.76 -0.67 -22.84
CA ILE A 240 1.67 -0.39 -21.71
C ILE A 240 0.88 -0.20 -20.41
N GLY A 241 -0.19 0.60 -20.45
CA GLY A 241 -1.05 0.78 -19.28
C GLY A 241 -1.76 -0.50 -18.88
N SER A 242 -2.19 -1.32 -19.84
CA SER A 242 -2.78 -2.64 -19.56
C SER A 242 -1.76 -3.58 -18.91
N ALA A 243 -0.50 -3.59 -19.36
CA ALA A 243 0.56 -4.39 -18.73
C ALA A 243 0.83 -3.97 -17.28
N VAL A 244 0.82 -2.66 -17.01
CA VAL A 244 0.95 -2.13 -15.64
C VAL A 244 -0.22 -2.58 -14.75
N ASP A 245 -1.46 -2.49 -15.25
CA ASP A 245 -2.63 -2.93 -14.49
C ASP A 245 -2.63 -4.45 -14.26
N ILE A 246 -2.15 -5.27 -15.23
CA ILE A 246 -1.98 -6.71 -15.06
C ILE A 246 -0.96 -7.00 -13.95
N ALA A 247 0.20 -6.37 -13.99
CA ALA A 247 1.23 -6.54 -12.96
C ALA A 247 0.70 -6.16 -11.57
N ALA A 248 -0.02 -5.04 -11.47
CA ALA A 248 -0.65 -4.60 -10.24
C ALA A 248 -1.71 -5.60 -9.73
N MET A 249 -2.55 -6.11 -10.63
CA MET A 249 -3.57 -7.11 -10.28
C MET A 249 -2.94 -8.40 -9.75
N LEU A 250 -1.86 -8.87 -10.38
CA LEU A 250 -1.10 -10.03 -9.91
C LEU A 250 -0.50 -9.76 -8.51
N GLY A 251 0.16 -8.61 -8.32
CA GLY A 251 0.70 -8.21 -7.02
C GLY A 251 -0.38 -8.20 -5.94
N THR A 252 -1.53 -7.57 -6.22
CA THR A 252 -2.67 -7.53 -5.30
C THR A 252 -3.17 -8.93 -4.92
N VAL A 253 -3.44 -9.79 -5.91
CA VAL A 253 -3.99 -11.12 -5.65
C VAL A 253 -3.00 -12.00 -4.88
N PHE A 254 -1.72 -11.98 -5.26
CA PHE A 254 -0.71 -12.76 -4.55
C PHE A 254 -0.46 -12.24 -3.14
N GLY A 255 -0.44 -10.92 -2.92
CA GLY A 255 -0.30 -10.31 -1.59
C GLY A 255 -1.47 -10.72 -0.66
N VAL A 256 -2.72 -10.54 -1.13
CA VAL A 256 -3.91 -10.97 -0.36
C VAL A 256 -3.89 -12.48 -0.08
N THR A 257 -3.49 -13.29 -1.05
CA THR A 257 -3.43 -14.75 -0.89
C THR A 257 -2.38 -15.15 0.15
N ALA A 258 -1.21 -14.51 0.15
CA ALA A 258 -0.16 -14.76 1.13
C ALA A 258 -0.63 -14.41 2.56
N SER A 259 -1.23 -13.22 2.74
CA SER A 259 -1.77 -12.79 4.03
C SER A 259 -2.87 -13.72 4.53
N LEU A 260 -3.81 -14.10 3.64
CA LEU A 260 -4.87 -15.04 4.00
C LEU A 260 -4.30 -16.41 4.39
N GLY A 261 -3.29 -16.89 3.67
CA GLY A 261 -2.61 -18.16 3.97
C GLY A 261 -1.96 -18.16 5.35
N ILE A 262 -1.21 -17.12 5.69
CA ILE A 262 -0.59 -16.94 7.02
C ILE A 262 -1.68 -16.93 8.11
N GLY A 263 -2.75 -16.16 7.91
CA GLY A 263 -3.84 -16.07 8.87
C GLY A 263 -4.57 -17.39 9.11
N VAL A 264 -4.78 -18.15 8.05
CA VAL A 264 -5.43 -19.47 8.15
C VAL A 264 -4.56 -20.48 8.89
N VAL A 265 -3.25 -20.48 8.64
CA VAL A 265 -2.30 -21.33 9.38
C VAL A 265 -2.31 -20.98 10.86
N GLN A 266 -2.24 -19.70 11.20
CA GLN A 266 -2.30 -19.22 12.58
C GLN A 266 -3.61 -19.60 13.27
N LEU A 267 -4.76 -19.35 12.62
CA LEU A 267 -6.07 -19.71 13.16
C LEU A 267 -6.23 -21.21 13.33
N SER A 268 -5.77 -22.00 12.37
CA SER A 268 -5.77 -23.47 12.47
C SER A 268 -4.99 -23.97 13.68
N TYR A 269 -3.81 -23.36 13.92
CA TYR A 269 -3.00 -23.68 15.10
C TYR A 269 -3.70 -23.26 16.41
N GLY A 270 -4.26 -22.07 16.46
CA GLY A 270 -5.02 -21.58 17.62
C GLY A 270 -6.23 -22.46 17.94
N ILE A 271 -6.98 -22.88 16.93
CA ILE A 271 -8.12 -23.80 17.08
C ILE A 271 -7.66 -25.15 17.58
N HIS A 272 -6.53 -25.66 17.08
CA HIS A 272 -5.94 -26.90 17.60
C HIS A 272 -5.60 -26.79 19.09
N LEU A 273 -4.95 -25.73 19.52
CA LEU A 273 -4.55 -25.53 20.92
C LEU A 273 -5.76 -25.40 21.86
N ILE A 274 -6.81 -24.70 21.44
CA ILE A 274 -7.95 -24.38 22.31
C ILE A 274 -8.98 -25.52 22.32
N PHE A 275 -9.27 -26.11 21.17
CA PHE A 275 -10.39 -27.05 20.97
C PHE A 275 -9.93 -28.47 20.64
N GLY A 276 -8.64 -28.73 20.42
CA GLY A 276 -8.11 -30.04 20.08
C GLY A 276 -8.39 -30.54 18.67
N PHE A 277 -8.90 -29.67 17.75
CA PHE A 277 -9.12 -30.10 16.37
C PHE A 277 -7.79 -30.41 15.69
N GLU A 278 -7.76 -31.46 14.87
CA GLU A 278 -6.56 -31.80 14.11
C GLU A 278 -6.26 -30.74 13.05
N GLN A 279 -4.99 -30.34 13.00
CA GLN A 279 -4.50 -29.48 11.92
C GLN A 279 -4.45 -30.27 10.63
N GLY A 280 -5.03 -29.71 9.56
CA GLY A 280 -4.98 -30.36 8.26
C GLY A 280 -5.72 -29.57 7.19
N PHE A 281 -5.64 -30.09 5.98
CA PHE A 281 -6.23 -29.45 4.80
C PHE A 281 -7.72 -29.12 4.98
N GLY A 282 -8.49 -30.02 5.62
CA GLY A 282 -9.93 -29.81 5.81
C GLY A 282 -10.26 -28.59 6.67
N LEU A 283 -9.55 -28.43 7.81
CA LEU A 283 -9.73 -27.27 8.69
C LEU A 283 -9.28 -25.97 7.99
N GLN A 284 -8.11 -25.99 7.34
CA GLN A 284 -7.61 -24.82 6.61
C GLN A 284 -8.53 -24.40 5.45
N ALA A 285 -9.03 -25.36 4.67
CA ALA A 285 -9.98 -25.09 3.59
C ALA A 285 -11.29 -24.48 4.12
N ALA A 286 -11.82 -24.99 5.22
CA ALA A 286 -13.01 -24.43 5.86
C ALA A 286 -12.78 -22.99 6.32
N LEU A 287 -11.64 -22.71 6.94
CA LEU A 287 -11.26 -21.36 7.39
C LEU A 287 -11.11 -20.39 6.21
N ILE A 288 -10.51 -20.83 5.10
CA ILE A 288 -10.41 -20.03 3.86
C ILE A 288 -11.80 -19.68 3.34
N ILE A 289 -12.69 -20.67 3.23
CA ILE A 289 -14.06 -20.46 2.73
C ILE A 289 -14.82 -19.47 3.63
N ILE A 290 -14.73 -19.62 4.93
CA ILE A 290 -15.34 -18.68 5.89
C ILE A 290 -14.78 -17.27 5.73
N ALA A 291 -13.46 -17.13 5.69
CA ALA A 291 -12.80 -15.83 5.55
C ALA A 291 -13.19 -15.13 4.24
N ILE A 292 -13.14 -15.84 3.11
CA ILE A 292 -13.54 -15.30 1.79
C ILE A 292 -15.03 -14.94 1.78
N THR A 293 -15.88 -15.74 2.41
CA THR A 293 -17.31 -15.45 2.50
C THR A 293 -17.55 -14.15 3.28
N ILE A 294 -16.93 -13.99 4.44
CA ILE A 294 -17.02 -12.76 5.25
C ILE A 294 -16.49 -11.56 4.47
N ALA A 295 -15.33 -11.69 3.83
CA ALA A 295 -14.74 -10.64 3.01
C ALA A 295 -15.65 -10.24 1.84
N THR A 296 -16.24 -11.21 1.15
CA THR A 296 -17.18 -10.97 0.05
C THR A 296 -18.44 -10.26 0.53
N LEU A 297 -19.05 -10.70 1.61
CA LEU A 297 -20.22 -10.05 2.20
C LEU A 297 -19.90 -8.63 2.65
N SER A 298 -18.72 -8.41 3.24
CA SER A 298 -18.23 -7.10 3.61
C SER A 298 -18.07 -6.18 2.40
N ALA A 299 -17.41 -6.66 1.34
CA ALA A 299 -17.18 -5.91 0.12
C ALA A 299 -18.50 -5.55 -0.61
N VAL A 300 -19.42 -6.51 -0.73
CA VAL A 300 -20.74 -6.29 -1.37
C VAL A 300 -21.60 -5.31 -0.58
N SER A 301 -21.50 -5.30 0.75
CA SER A 301 -22.22 -4.35 1.59
C SER A 301 -21.68 -2.92 1.52
N GLY A 302 -20.51 -2.73 0.92
CA GLY A 302 -19.88 -1.45 0.62
C GLY A 302 -19.03 -0.89 1.75
N VAL A 303 -18.24 0.15 1.40
CA VAL A 303 -17.25 0.76 2.29
C VAL A 303 -17.90 1.38 3.54
N ASP A 304 -19.07 1.99 3.38
CA ASP A 304 -19.75 2.70 4.47
C ASP A 304 -20.28 1.78 5.59
N LYS A 305 -20.51 0.52 5.29
CA LYS A 305 -21.10 -0.44 6.22
C LYS A 305 -20.15 -1.57 6.59
N GLY A 306 -19.90 -2.50 5.66
CA GLY A 306 -19.17 -3.74 5.95
C GLY A 306 -17.70 -3.48 6.21
N ILE A 307 -17.02 -2.82 5.29
CA ILE A 307 -15.56 -2.58 5.40
C ILE A 307 -15.27 -1.74 6.63
N ARG A 308 -15.99 -0.62 6.82
CA ARG A 308 -15.81 0.23 7.99
C ARG A 308 -16.04 -0.52 9.31
N PHE A 309 -17.15 -1.25 9.42
CA PHE A 309 -17.49 -1.97 10.65
C PHE A 309 -16.41 -3.00 11.02
N LEU A 310 -16.00 -3.84 10.08
CA LEU A 310 -14.97 -4.85 10.34
C LEU A 310 -13.61 -4.21 10.67
N SER A 311 -13.27 -3.10 10.02
CA SER A 311 -12.03 -2.37 10.30
C SER A 311 -12.01 -1.77 11.70
N GLU A 312 -13.10 -1.12 12.10
CA GLU A 312 -13.25 -0.56 13.46
C GLU A 312 -13.20 -1.67 14.51
N LEU A 313 -13.90 -2.79 14.29
CA LEU A 313 -13.90 -3.95 15.18
C LEU A 313 -12.48 -4.52 15.34
N ASN A 314 -11.74 -4.68 14.23
CA ASN A 314 -10.38 -5.17 14.25
C ASN A 314 -9.46 -4.28 15.11
N VAL A 315 -9.56 -2.96 14.95
CA VAL A 315 -8.76 -2.00 15.75
C VAL A 315 -9.14 -2.05 17.22
N TYR A 316 -10.44 -2.15 17.56
CA TYR A 316 -10.86 -2.30 18.96
C TYR A 316 -10.32 -3.57 19.59
N LEU A 317 -10.34 -4.71 18.88
CA LEU A 317 -9.77 -5.96 19.36
C LEU A 317 -8.24 -5.86 19.54
N ALA A 318 -7.53 -5.23 18.62
CA ALA A 318 -6.09 -5.00 18.73
C ALA A 318 -5.76 -4.11 19.95
N ILE A 319 -6.49 -3.03 20.17
CA ILE A 319 -6.32 -2.17 21.35
C ILE A 319 -6.60 -2.94 22.64
N ALA A 320 -7.69 -3.71 22.67
CA ALA A 320 -8.05 -4.51 23.86
C ALA A 320 -6.93 -5.52 24.20
N LEU A 321 -6.37 -6.20 23.20
CA LEU A 321 -5.24 -7.11 23.39
C LEU A 321 -3.99 -6.38 23.90
N MET A 322 -3.68 -5.23 23.31
CA MET A 322 -2.55 -4.39 23.74
C MET A 322 -2.69 -3.96 25.21
N VAL A 323 -3.87 -3.50 25.59
CA VAL A 323 -4.17 -3.12 26.99
C VAL A 323 -4.05 -4.32 27.91
N TYR A 324 -4.57 -5.48 27.49
CA TYR A 324 -4.42 -6.73 28.26
C TYR A 324 -2.94 -7.07 28.49
N VAL A 325 -2.10 -7.04 27.46
CA VAL A 325 -0.66 -7.36 27.60
C VAL A 325 0.05 -6.35 28.51
N VAL A 326 -0.28 -5.06 28.40
CA VAL A 326 0.31 -4.03 29.27
C VAL A 326 -0.11 -4.21 30.72
N VAL A 327 -1.40 -4.48 31.00
CA VAL A 327 -1.92 -4.58 32.36
C VAL A 327 -1.47 -5.87 33.06
N PHE A 328 -1.49 -7.00 32.36
CA PHE A 328 -1.20 -8.30 32.92
C PHE A 328 0.24 -8.79 32.71
N GLY A 329 1.01 -8.09 31.87
CA GLY A 329 2.41 -8.37 31.58
C GLY A 329 3.37 -7.72 32.59
N LYS A 330 4.65 -7.70 32.22
CA LYS A 330 5.71 -7.02 32.97
C LYS A 330 5.73 -5.53 32.59
N THR A 331 4.76 -4.78 33.04
CA THR A 331 4.49 -3.38 32.60
C THR A 331 5.71 -2.48 32.61
N ALA A 332 6.47 -2.44 33.72
CA ALA A 332 7.67 -1.59 33.79
C ALA A 332 8.71 -1.98 32.71
N TYR A 333 8.99 -3.30 32.59
CA TYR A 333 9.92 -3.80 31.56
C TYR A 333 9.45 -3.48 30.14
N LEU A 334 8.14 -3.56 29.87
CA LEU A 334 7.59 -3.24 28.56
C LEU A 334 7.83 -1.77 28.20
N PHE A 335 7.63 -0.85 29.15
CA PHE A 335 7.91 0.57 28.91
C PHE A 335 9.40 0.87 28.76
N ASP A 336 10.25 0.26 29.58
CA ASP A 336 11.72 0.39 29.46
C ASP A 336 12.17 -0.13 28.07
N ALA A 337 11.66 -1.28 27.64
CA ALA A 337 11.98 -1.86 26.34
C ALA A 337 11.49 -0.98 25.18
N ILE A 338 10.28 -0.42 25.27
CA ILE A 338 9.75 0.49 24.23
C ILE A 338 10.68 1.71 24.06
N VAL A 339 11.10 2.35 25.15
CA VAL A 339 11.97 3.51 25.09
C VAL A 339 13.32 3.16 24.45
N THR A 340 13.92 2.05 24.88
CA THR A 340 15.21 1.57 24.34
C THR A 340 15.08 1.23 22.85
N ASN A 341 14.08 0.45 22.48
CA ASN A 341 13.88 0.01 21.10
C ASN A 341 13.57 1.18 20.15
N ILE A 342 12.81 2.19 20.57
CA ILE A 342 12.59 3.41 19.79
C ILE A 342 13.92 4.13 19.56
N GLY A 343 14.76 4.26 20.59
CA GLY A 343 16.07 4.87 20.47
C GLY A 343 16.97 4.14 19.49
N ASP A 344 17.06 2.82 19.62
CA ASP A 344 17.85 1.97 18.70
C ASP A 344 17.29 2.01 17.27
N TYR A 345 15.96 1.98 17.09
CA TYR A 345 15.33 2.13 15.78
C TYR A 345 15.70 3.45 15.11
N VAL A 346 15.54 4.58 15.80
CA VAL A 346 15.86 5.89 15.24
C VAL A 346 17.34 6.00 14.88
N ALA A 347 18.23 5.46 15.71
CA ALA A 347 19.67 5.48 15.48
C ALA A 347 20.09 4.61 14.27
N LYS A 348 19.47 3.44 14.10
CA LYS A 348 19.82 2.48 13.05
C LYS A 348 19.07 2.71 11.72
N PHE A 349 17.93 3.36 11.77
CA PHE A 349 17.06 3.56 10.61
C PHE A 349 17.75 4.11 9.37
N PRO A 350 18.58 5.19 9.44
CA PRO A 350 19.22 5.73 8.24
C PRO A 350 20.23 4.77 7.60
N SER A 351 21.00 4.05 8.40
CA SER A 351 22.00 3.09 7.91
C SER A 351 21.30 1.84 7.33
N TRP A 352 20.36 1.27 8.06
CA TRP A 352 19.65 0.09 7.62
C TRP A 352 18.80 0.31 6.37
N THR A 353 18.22 1.51 6.22
CA THR A 353 17.42 1.84 5.01
C THR A 353 18.25 1.85 3.73
N MET A 354 19.56 2.12 3.82
CA MET A 354 20.48 2.13 2.67
C MET A 354 21.50 0.98 2.68
N GLU A 355 21.29 -0.03 3.54
CA GLU A 355 22.22 -1.15 3.65
C GLU A 355 22.18 -2.05 2.40
N THR A 356 23.34 -2.34 1.85
CA THR A 356 23.53 -3.25 0.70
C THR A 356 24.64 -4.26 0.95
N PHE A 357 25.26 -4.24 2.12
CA PHE A 357 26.36 -5.12 2.51
C PHE A 357 27.59 -5.11 1.56
N ALA A 358 27.71 -4.05 0.73
CA ALA A 358 28.77 -3.96 -0.28
C ALA A 358 30.20 -3.99 0.30
N PHE A 359 30.34 -3.57 1.56
CA PHE A 359 31.62 -3.49 2.28
C PHE A 359 31.64 -4.38 3.53
N ALA A 360 30.78 -5.40 3.57
CA ALA A 360 30.76 -6.34 4.70
C ALA A 360 32.08 -7.13 4.75
N GLU A 361 32.61 -7.40 5.95
CA GLU A 361 33.83 -8.18 6.13
C GLU A 361 33.63 -9.64 5.72
N ASP A 362 32.46 -10.20 6.01
CA ASP A 362 32.08 -11.58 5.65
C ASP A 362 31.41 -11.62 4.27
N GLN A 363 32.22 -11.57 3.24
CA GLN A 363 31.75 -11.64 1.84
C GLN A 363 31.10 -12.98 1.48
N ALA A 364 31.35 -14.04 2.21
CA ALA A 364 30.76 -15.36 1.94
C ALA A 364 29.25 -15.39 2.22
N ASN A 365 28.78 -14.58 3.16
CA ASN A 365 27.38 -14.52 3.56
C ASN A 365 26.59 -13.34 2.96
N VAL A 366 27.24 -12.43 2.22
CA VAL A 366 26.60 -11.24 1.65
C VAL A 366 25.37 -11.58 0.80
N ASP A 367 25.45 -12.58 -0.05
CA ASP A 367 24.31 -12.96 -0.90
C ASP A 367 23.12 -13.44 -0.08
N THR A 368 23.36 -14.20 1.00
CA THR A 368 22.33 -14.68 1.91
C THR A 368 21.72 -13.52 2.69
N TRP A 369 22.53 -12.61 3.20
CA TRP A 369 22.06 -11.41 3.91
C TRP A 369 21.28 -10.50 2.98
N MET A 370 21.77 -10.28 1.76
CA MET A 370 21.09 -9.44 0.78
C MET A 370 19.78 -10.05 0.31
N GLN A 371 19.70 -11.36 0.17
CA GLN A 371 18.46 -12.06 -0.13
C GLN A 371 17.43 -11.85 0.99
N SER A 372 17.83 -12.12 2.23
CA SER A 372 16.95 -11.95 3.39
C SER A 372 16.51 -10.49 3.54
N TRP A 373 17.45 -9.54 3.43
CA TRP A 373 17.20 -8.10 3.52
C TRP A 373 16.22 -7.62 2.45
N THR A 374 16.45 -8.02 1.19
CA THR A 374 15.61 -7.62 0.06
C THR A 374 14.21 -8.21 0.15
N LEU A 375 14.09 -9.50 0.42
CA LEU A 375 12.80 -10.18 0.42
C LEU A 375 11.96 -9.78 1.62
N PHE A 376 12.59 -9.72 2.80
CA PHE A 376 11.87 -9.51 4.04
C PHE A 376 11.46 -8.07 4.23
N PHE A 377 12.40 -7.11 4.07
CA PHE A 377 12.12 -5.71 4.39
C PHE A 377 11.58 -4.88 3.23
N TRP A 378 11.88 -5.25 1.96
CA TRP A 378 11.58 -4.42 0.82
C TRP A 378 10.57 -5.02 -0.15
N ALA A 379 10.78 -6.24 -0.60
CA ALA A 379 9.92 -6.86 -1.59
C ALA A 379 8.50 -7.09 -1.06
N TRP A 380 8.39 -7.45 0.21
CA TRP A 380 7.13 -7.58 0.91
C TRP A 380 6.30 -6.30 0.82
N TRP A 381 6.85 -5.17 1.25
CA TRP A 381 6.13 -3.90 1.26
C TRP A 381 5.85 -3.34 -0.14
N ILE A 382 6.74 -3.55 -1.09
CA ILE A 382 6.50 -3.15 -2.48
C ILE A 382 5.34 -3.94 -3.08
N ALA A 383 5.23 -5.23 -2.80
CA ALA A 383 4.08 -6.04 -3.19
C ALA A 383 2.81 -5.59 -2.45
N TRP A 384 2.90 -5.36 -1.15
CA TRP A 384 1.78 -4.96 -0.30
C TRP A 384 1.22 -3.59 -0.62
N ALA A 385 2.04 -2.63 -0.99
CA ALA A 385 1.58 -1.31 -1.37
C ALA A 385 0.65 -1.32 -2.60
N THR A 386 0.60 -2.42 -3.34
CA THR A 386 -0.27 -2.55 -4.52
C THR A 386 -1.67 -3.07 -4.20
N PHE A 387 -1.90 -3.64 -3.04
CA PHE A 387 -3.20 -4.11 -2.63
C PHE A 387 -3.82 -3.30 -1.49
#